data_518bd9886d5a873cf08ccef6737ca750
#
_entry.id   518bd9886d5a873cf08ccef6737ca750
#
_cell.length_a   1.000
_cell.length_b   1.000
_cell.length_c   1.000
_cell.angle_alpha   90.00
_cell.angle_beta   90.00
_cell.angle_gamma   90.00
#
_symmetry.space_group_name_H-M   'P 1'
#
loop_
_entity.id
_entity.type
_entity.pdbx_description
1 polymer ?
#
loop_
_entity_poly.entity_id
_entity_poly.type
_entity_poly.pdbx_seq_one_letter_code
_entity_poly.pdbx_strand_id
1 'polypeptide(L)'
;CKELHARVKEINPDIYILGEIWHNALPWLRGDEFDAVMNYPLGQSIKDFWIDKSLTNEDFEYTINRCYTSYMQQTNDVLFNLLDSHDTKLRSDVKNLDEYFAQIAVLFAMPGSPCIYYGTEIAMEGSYDPDCRRCMPWSDIEAGKYAERSRIISTLIHLRRQEPLLKSRNFHFPNDYAAYRRVIQFQKVDFPDCYVEVLINCCEEDVEVVPQGEILLERHYIDSTLLSNGILIRRIRK
;
A
#
# COMPACT_ATOMS: atom_id res chain seq x y z
N CYS A 1 -20.13 -10.32 -18.43
CA CYS A 1 -19.38 -9.04 -18.22
C CYS A 1 -19.15 -8.30 -19.54
N LYS A 2 -18.80 -8.98 -20.68
CA LYS A 2 -18.49 -8.33 -21.98
C LYS A 2 -19.61 -7.41 -22.51
N GLU A 3 -20.86 -7.86 -22.47
CA GLU A 3 -21.99 -7.04 -22.89
C GLU A 3 -22.16 -5.80 -22.00
N LEU A 4 -22.01 -5.95 -20.68
CA LEU A 4 -22.01 -4.85 -19.73
C LEU A 4 -20.92 -3.82 -20.08
N HIS A 5 -19.68 -4.29 -20.29
CA HIS A 5 -18.56 -3.45 -20.69
C HIS A 5 -18.88 -2.68 -21.98
N ALA A 6 -19.32 -3.37 -23.04
CA ALA A 6 -19.64 -2.76 -24.32
C ALA A 6 -20.71 -1.65 -24.17
N ARG A 7 -21.80 -1.92 -23.43
CA ARG A 7 -22.87 -0.96 -23.24
C ARG A 7 -22.47 0.23 -22.39
N VAL A 8 -21.72 0.00 -21.32
CA VAL A 8 -21.28 1.07 -20.43
C VAL A 8 -20.27 1.98 -21.14
N LYS A 9 -19.32 1.39 -21.87
CA LYS A 9 -18.30 2.16 -22.63
C LYS A 9 -18.89 2.89 -23.85
N GLU A 10 -19.99 2.41 -24.42
CA GLU A 10 -20.75 3.13 -25.47
C GLU A 10 -21.36 4.43 -24.92
N ILE A 11 -21.84 4.42 -23.67
CA ILE A 11 -22.42 5.60 -23.02
C ILE A 11 -21.33 6.57 -22.55
N ASN A 12 -20.31 6.04 -21.90
CA ASN A 12 -19.18 6.82 -21.41
C ASN A 12 -17.89 5.95 -21.43
N PRO A 13 -16.97 6.20 -22.37
CA PRO A 13 -15.74 5.41 -22.50
C PRO A 13 -14.81 5.53 -21.29
N ASP A 14 -14.95 6.60 -20.49
CA ASP A 14 -14.08 6.87 -19.34
C ASP A 14 -14.60 6.25 -18.04
N ILE A 15 -15.74 5.58 -18.06
CA ILE A 15 -16.24 4.88 -16.86
C ILE A 15 -15.27 3.77 -16.48
N TYR A 16 -14.89 3.78 -15.19
CA TYR A 16 -14.06 2.73 -14.59
C TYR A 16 -14.92 1.55 -14.16
N ILE A 17 -14.66 0.36 -14.73
CA ILE A 17 -15.38 -0.87 -14.44
C ILE A 17 -14.48 -1.75 -13.58
N LEU A 18 -14.84 -1.87 -12.30
CA LEU A 18 -14.11 -2.63 -11.30
C LEU A 18 -14.74 -4.00 -11.09
N GLY A 19 -13.91 -5.06 -11.14
CA GLY A 19 -14.31 -6.41 -10.78
C GLY A 19 -13.90 -6.79 -9.36
N GLU A 20 -14.76 -7.50 -8.63
CA GLU A 20 -14.38 -8.14 -7.37
C GLU A 20 -14.01 -9.60 -7.61
N ILE A 21 -12.72 -9.86 -7.81
CA ILE A 21 -12.16 -11.17 -8.08
C ILE A 21 -11.04 -11.44 -7.07
N TRP A 22 -11.20 -12.49 -6.27
CA TRP A 22 -10.29 -12.84 -5.17
C TRP A 22 -9.02 -13.56 -5.60
N HIS A 23 -9.01 -14.15 -6.78
CA HIS A 23 -7.91 -14.93 -7.33
C HIS A 23 -7.34 -14.26 -8.59
N ASN A 24 -6.50 -14.98 -9.34
CA ASN A 24 -5.95 -14.45 -10.59
C ASN A 24 -7.07 -14.03 -11.56
N ALA A 25 -7.16 -12.76 -11.83
CA ALA A 25 -8.20 -12.12 -12.64
C ALA A 25 -7.85 -11.98 -14.12
N LEU A 26 -6.72 -12.54 -14.60
CA LEU A 26 -6.27 -12.42 -15.98
C LEU A 26 -7.36 -12.71 -17.05
N PRO A 27 -8.27 -13.72 -16.86
CA PRO A 27 -9.33 -13.96 -17.84
C PRO A 27 -10.27 -12.77 -18.08
N TRP A 28 -10.49 -11.92 -17.06
CA TRP A 28 -11.42 -10.78 -17.09
C TRP A 28 -10.74 -9.43 -17.40
N LEU A 29 -9.39 -9.41 -17.48
CA LEU A 29 -8.60 -8.20 -17.69
C LEU A 29 -8.00 -8.11 -19.11
N ARG A 30 -8.75 -8.61 -20.10
CA ARG A 30 -8.32 -8.64 -21.50
C ARG A 30 -8.76 -7.41 -22.30
N GLY A 31 -9.37 -6.43 -21.66
CA GLY A 31 -9.81 -5.17 -22.27
C GLY A 31 -11.26 -5.17 -22.74
N ASP A 32 -12.03 -6.23 -22.47
CA ASP A 32 -13.41 -6.37 -22.91
C ASP A 32 -14.42 -6.70 -21.78
N GLU A 33 -13.93 -6.66 -20.50
CA GLU A 33 -14.76 -6.92 -19.33
C GLU A 33 -14.50 -5.88 -18.23
N PHE A 34 -13.43 -6.01 -17.43
CA PHE A 34 -13.07 -5.05 -16.37
C PHE A 34 -11.84 -4.24 -16.75
N ASP A 35 -11.82 -2.96 -16.34
CA ASP A 35 -10.62 -2.11 -16.44
C ASP A 35 -9.59 -2.53 -15.38
N ALA A 36 -10.06 -2.91 -14.20
CA ALA A 36 -9.27 -3.42 -13.10
C ALA A 36 -10.08 -4.31 -12.17
N VAL A 37 -9.38 -4.88 -11.19
CA VAL A 37 -10.00 -5.66 -10.11
C VAL A 37 -9.53 -5.16 -8.75
N MET A 38 -10.28 -5.51 -7.70
CA MET A 38 -9.84 -5.38 -6.31
C MET A 38 -8.60 -6.25 -6.13
N ASN A 39 -7.47 -5.63 -5.78
CA ASN A 39 -6.16 -6.28 -5.76
C ASN A 39 -5.91 -7.01 -4.43
N TYR A 40 -6.76 -7.99 -4.13
CA TYR A 40 -6.62 -8.84 -2.95
C TYR A 40 -5.24 -9.54 -2.87
N PRO A 41 -4.63 -10.00 -3.99
CA PRO A 41 -3.30 -10.59 -3.94
C PRO A 41 -2.23 -9.66 -3.35
N LEU A 42 -2.24 -8.37 -3.72
CA LEU A 42 -1.32 -7.38 -3.15
C LEU A 42 -1.58 -7.18 -1.66
N GLY A 43 -2.84 -6.95 -1.28
CA GLY A 43 -3.22 -6.76 0.12
C GLY A 43 -2.83 -7.95 0.98
N GLN A 44 -3.02 -9.18 0.47
CA GLN A 44 -2.63 -10.39 1.17
C GLN A 44 -1.10 -10.51 1.28
N SER A 45 -0.35 -10.22 0.22
CA SER A 45 1.13 -10.25 0.24
C SER A 45 1.71 -9.27 1.27
N ILE A 46 1.13 -8.07 1.36
CA ILE A 46 1.53 -7.09 2.37
C ILE A 46 1.22 -7.65 3.77
N LYS A 47 -0.01 -8.08 4.04
CA LYS A 47 -0.40 -8.61 5.35
C LYS A 47 0.41 -9.81 5.77
N ASP A 48 0.63 -10.77 4.88
CA ASP A 48 1.38 -12.00 5.17
C ASP A 48 2.79 -11.69 5.66
N PHE A 49 3.46 -10.70 5.07
CA PHE A 49 4.79 -10.29 5.52
C PHE A 49 4.81 -9.81 6.97
N TRP A 50 3.76 -9.13 7.46
CA TRP A 50 3.67 -8.71 8.86
C TRP A 50 3.20 -9.82 9.79
N ILE A 51 2.37 -10.75 9.31
CA ILE A 51 1.85 -11.87 10.10
C ILE A 51 2.92 -12.96 10.24
N ASP A 52 3.52 -13.38 9.14
CA ASP A 52 4.56 -14.41 9.11
C ASP A 52 5.96 -13.77 9.28
N LYS A 53 6.43 -13.77 10.50
CA LYS A 53 7.75 -13.23 10.85
C LYS A 53 8.93 -14.06 10.29
N SER A 54 8.68 -15.21 9.66
CA SER A 54 9.70 -16.00 8.97
C SER A 54 10.08 -15.45 7.60
N LEU A 55 9.19 -14.67 6.96
CA LEU A 55 9.42 -14.08 5.65
C LEU A 55 10.56 -13.04 5.68
N THR A 56 11.34 -13.02 4.62
CA THR A 56 12.52 -12.15 4.42
C THR A 56 12.23 -11.01 3.43
N ASN A 57 13.20 -10.11 3.26
CA ASN A 57 13.13 -9.06 2.25
C ASN A 57 12.93 -9.65 0.84
N GLU A 58 13.64 -10.74 0.51
CA GLU A 58 13.53 -11.42 -0.78
C GLU A 58 12.15 -12.05 -0.99
N ASP A 59 11.53 -12.60 0.06
CA ASP A 59 10.17 -13.14 -0.02
C ASP A 59 9.17 -12.02 -0.29
N PHE A 60 9.35 -10.85 0.36
CA PHE A 60 8.51 -9.68 0.11
C PHE A 60 8.67 -9.18 -1.33
N GLU A 61 9.91 -8.97 -1.77
CA GLU A 61 10.22 -8.56 -3.15
C GLU A 61 9.60 -9.52 -4.16
N TYR A 62 9.79 -10.82 -3.99
CA TYR A 62 9.23 -11.83 -4.89
C TYR A 62 7.71 -11.74 -4.98
N THR A 63 7.01 -11.65 -3.84
CA THR A 63 5.55 -11.62 -3.82
C THR A 63 5.00 -10.34 -4.41
N ILE A 64 5.60 -9.18 -4.14
CA ILE A 64 5.19 -7.90 -4.72
C ILE A 64 5.44 -7.87 -6.24
N ASN A 65 6.62 -8.28 -6.69
CA ASN A 65 6.92 -8.36 -8.12
C ASN A 65 5.94 -9.29 -8.84
N ARG A 66 5.58 -10.43 -8.24
CA ARG A 66 4.58 -11.34 -8.78
C ARG A 66 3.21 -10.68 -8.96
N CYS A 67 2.78 -9.82 -8.03
CA CYS A 67 1.51 -9.10 -8.16
C CYS A 67 1.50 -8.20 -9.40
N TYR A 68 2.61 -7.52 -9.71
CA TYR A 68 2.70 -6.56 -10.81
C TYR A 68 3.18 -7.15 -12.14
N THR A 69 3.61 -8.39 -12.18
CA THR A 69 3.93 -9.12 -13.41
C THR A 69 2.79 -10.01 -13.93
N SER A 70 1.72 -10.13 -13.15
CA SER A 70 0.58 -11.00 -13.48
C SER A 70 -0.38 -10.40 -14.51
N TYR A 71 -0.42 -9.06 -14.66
CA TYR A 71 -1.35 -8.35 -15.53
C TYR A 71 -0.63 -7.40 -16.48
N MET A 72 -1.35 -6.94 -17.50
CA MET A 72 -0.84 -5.90 -18.40
C MET A 72 -0.58 -4.61 -17.63
N GLN A 73 0.39 -3.83 -18.10
CA GLN A 73 0.84 -2.64 -17.41
C GLN A 73 -0.25 -1.57 -17.22
N GLN A 74 -1.07 -1.33 -18.24
CA GLN A 74 -2.20 -0.41 -18.15
C GLN A 74 -3.23 -0.84 -17.08
N THR A 75 -3.39 -2.14 -16.85
CA THR A 75 -4.21 -2.66 -15.75
C THR A 75 -3.55 -2.39 -14.40
N ASN A 76 -2.23 -2.64 -14.28
CA ASN A 76 -1.50 -2.39 -13.05
C ASN A 76 -1.56 -0.92 -12.61
N ASP A 77 -1.63 0.02 -13.56
CA ASP A 77 -1.71 1.46 -13.28
C ASP A 77 -3.02 1.86 -12.58
N VAL A 78 -4.06 1.06 -12.74
CA VAL A 78 -5.41 1.35 -12.24
C VAL A 78 -5.96 0.28 -11.31
N LEU A 79 -5.16 -0.74 -10.94
CA LEU A 79 -5.57 -1.75 -9.97
C LEU A 79 -6.09 -1.11 -8.68
N PHE A 80 -7.18 -1.64 -8.16
CA PHE A 80 -7.82 -1.14 -6.94
C PHE A 80 -7.16 -1.81 -5.73
N ASN A 81 -6.11 -1.18 -5.20
CA ASN A 81 -5.30 -1.71 -4.13
C ASN A 81 -5.94 -1.47 -2.77
N LEU A 82 -6.06 -2.51 -1.95
CA LEU A 82 -6.70 -2.46 -0.63
C LEU A 82 -5.99 -3.40 0.34
N LEU A 83 -6.07 -3.09 1.63
CA LEU A 83 -5.63 -3.96 2.72
C LEU A 83 -6.81 -4.54 3.49
N ASP A 84 -7.92 -3.81 3.56
CA ASP A 84 -9.15 -4.23 4.19
C ASP A 84 -10.37 -3.88 3.34
N SER A 85 -11.47 -4.53 3.61
CA SER A 85 -12.73 -4.36 2.90
C SER A 85 -13.90 -4.80 3.81
N HIS A 86 -15.11 -4.79 3.24
CA HIS A 86 -16.30 -5.33 3.90
C HIS A 86 -16.25 -6.85 4.14
N ASP A 87 -15.28 -7.56 3.55
CA ASP A 87 -15.09 -9.01 3.69
C ASP A 87 -13.75 -9.39 4.33
N THR A 88 -12.89 -8.42 4.63
CA THR A 88 -11.56 -8.66 5.18
C THR A 88 -11.31 -7.87 6.45
N LYS A 89 -10.27 -8.23 7.17
CA LYS A 89 -9.87 -7.60 8.42
C LYS A 89 -8.38 -7.27 8.40
N LEU A 90 -8.02 -6.00 8.50
CA LEU A 90 -6.62 -5.61 8.69
C LEU A 90 -6.31 -5.40 10.17
N ARG A 91 -7.10 -4.55 10.83
CA ARG A 91 -6.80 -4.10 12.20
C ARG A 91 -6.72 -5.23 13.21
N SER A 92 -7.50 -6.30 13.06
CA SER A 92 -7.45 -7.45 13.96
C SER A 92 -6.25 -8.37 13.73
N ASP A 93 -5.59 -8.26 12.58
CA ASP A 93 -4.44 -9.09 12.21
C ASP A 93 -3.10 -8.43 12.58
N VAL A 94 -3.09 -7.13 12.93
CA VAL A 94 -1.88 -6.40 13.31
C VAL A 94 -1.78 -6.23 14.83
N LYS A 95 -0.55 -6.33 15.37
CA LYS A 95 -0.29 -6.25 16.79
C LYS A 95 -0.45 -4.84 17.36
N ASN A 96 0.01 -3.84 16.61
CA ASN A 96 0.02 -2.45 17.05
C ASN A 96 -0.27 -1.47 15.90
N LEU A 97 -0.45 -0.20 16.23
CA LEU A 97 -0.76 0.85 15.26
C LEU A 97 0.41 1.17 14.33
N ASP A 98 1.65 1.00 14.77
CA ASP A 98 2.81 1.31 13.94
C ASP A 98 2.96 0.27 12.82
N GLU A 99 2.76 -1.01 13.10
CA GLU A 99 2.64 -2.06 12.07
C GLU A 99 1.49 -1.78 11.09
N TYR A 100 0.37 -1.26 11.59
CA TYR A 100 -0.78 -0.89 10.76
C TYR A 100 -0.41 0.23 9.78
N PHE A 101 0.17 1.31 10.28
CA PHE A 101 0.57 2.44 9.44
C PHE A 101 1.69 2.09 8.47
N ALA A 102 2.61 1.21 8.85
CA ALA A 102 3.65 0.72 7.96
C ALA A 102 3.06 -0.03 6.75
N GLN A 103 2.08 -0.90 6.96
CA GLN A 103 1.36 -1.58 5.87
C GLN A 103 0.61 -0.60 4.97
N ILE A 104 -0.07 0.40 5.54
CA ILE A 104 -0.74 1.46 4.78
C ILE A 104 0.28 2.28 3.97
N ALA A 105 1.46 2.59 4.53
CA ALA A 105 2.50 3.31 3.80
C ALA A 105 2.98 2.53 2.57
N VAL A 106 3.17 1.21 2.68
CA VAL A 106 3.45 0.35 1.52
C VAL A 106 2.34 0.46 0.48
N LEU A 107 1.08 0.29 0.90
CA LEU A 107 -0.07 0.38 -0.01
C LEU A 107 -0.07 1.69 -0.80
N PHE A 108 0.17 2.82 -0.12
CA PHE A 108 0.19 4.16 -0.73
C PHE A 108 1.38 4.40 -1.65
N ALA A 109 2.45 3.64 -1.50
CA ALA A 109 3.63 3.74 -2.34
C ALA A 109 3.64 2.76 -3.53
N MET A 110 2.70 1.80 -3.59
CA MET A 110 2.58 0.87 -4.72
C MET A 110 1.85 1.49 -5.93
N PRO A 111 2.14 1.03 -7.17
CA PRO A 111 1.38 1.40 -8.37
C PRO A 111 -0.10 1.05 -8.24
N GLY A 112 -0.97 1.74 -8.94
CA GLY A 112 -2.42 1.55 -8.89
C GLY A 112 -3.13 2.59 -8.03
N SER A 113 -4.39 2.34 -7.72
CA SER A 113 -5.28 3.23 -6.96
C SER A 113 -5.48 2.69 -5.53
N PRO A 114 -4.86 3.27 -4.50
CA PRO A 114 -5.09 2.84 -3.13
C PRO A 114 -6.53 3.15 -2.69
N CYS A 115 -7.16 2.14 -2.11
CA CYS A 115 -8.49 2.24 -1.53
C CYS A 115 -8.39 2.27 0.00
N ILE A 116 -9.14 3.16 0.61
CA ILE A 116 -9.38 3.22 2.04
C ILE A 116 -10.83 2.79 2.29
N TYR A 117 -11.00 1.63 2.90
CA TYR A 117 -12.30 1.18 3.38
C TYR A 117 -12.71 2.03 4.60
N TYR A 118 -14.01 2.30 4.78
CA TYR A 118 -14.44 3.12 5.91
C TYR A 118 -13.98 2.52 7.25
N GLY A 119 -13.45 3.38 8.12
CA GLY A 119 -12.85 2.96 9.38
C GLY A 119 -11.34 2.69 9.30
N THR A 120 -10.78 2.43 8.12
CA THR A 120 -9.32 2.29 7.93
C THR A 120 -8.60 3.57 8.33
N GLU A 121 -9.16 4.74 8.02
CA GLU A 121 -8.60 6.06 8.34
C GLU A 121 -8.44 6.33 9.84
N ILE A 122 -9.17 5.59 10.67
CA ILE A 122 -9.08 5.68 12.13
C ILE A 122 -8.52 4.39 12.77
N ALA A 123 -8.06 3.45 11.97
CA ALA A 123 -7.67 2.11 12.39
C ALA A 123 -8.77 1.46 13.24
N MET A 124 -10.01 1.48 12.75
CA MET A 124 -11.17 0.88 13.41
C MET A 124 -10.98 -0.64 13.51
N GLU A 125 -11.27 -1.18 14.68
CA GLU A 125 -11.20 -2.63 14.88
C GLU A 125 -12.38 -3.34 14.23
N GLY A 126 -12.11 -4.49 13.66
CA GLY A 126 -13.10 -5.39 13.09
C GLY A 126 -12.49 -6.76 12.85
N SER A 127 -13.29 -7.79 12.92
CA SER A 127 -12.91 -9.17 12.64
C SER A 127 -13.57 -9.64 11.35
N TYR A 128 -13.86 -10.93 11.22
CA TYR A 128 -14.57 -11.48 10.06
C TYR A 128 -16.00 -10.93 9.96
N ASP A 129 -16.60 -11.03 8.78
CA ASP A 129 -18.00 -10.68 8.54
C ASP A 129 -18.93 -11.34 9.60
N PRO A 130 -19.88 -10.59 10.20
CA PRO A 130 -20.23 -9.21 9.90
C PRO A 130 -19.44 -8.15 10.70
N ASP A 131 -18.49 -8.53 11.55
CA ASP A 131 -17.80 -7.63 12.48
C ASP A 131 -16.91 -6.59 11.77
N CYS A 132 -16.39 -6.88 10.57
CA CYS A 132 -15.69 -5.90 9.72
C CYS A 132 -16.61 -4.77 9.19
N ARG A 133 -17.93 -4.85 9.44
CA ARG A 133 -18.95 -3.87 9.03
C ARG A 133 -19.56 -3.10 10.21
N ARG A 134 -18.79 -2.87 11.27
CA ARG A 134 -19.21 -2.10 12.45
C ARG A 134 -19.62 -0.69 12.05
N CYS A 135 -20.56 -0.11 12.80
CA CYS A 135 -20.93 1.30 12.63
C CYS A 135 -19.74 2.22 12.90
N MET A 136 -19.67 3.30 12.14
CA MET A 136 -18.66 4.33 12.33
C MET A 136 -18.86 5.02 13.69
N PRO A 137 -17.82 5.15 14.53
CA PRO A 137 -17.92 5.74 15.88
C PRO A 137 -17.90 7.29 15.81
N TRP A 138 -18.93 7.89 15.24
CA TRP A 138 -18.99 9.34 14.95
C TRP A 138 -18.75 10.21 16.18
N SER A 139 -19.35 9.85 17.32
CA SER A 139 -19.17 10.60 18.57
C SER A 139 -17.72 10.61 19.08
N ASP A 140 -17.00 9.49 18.93
CA ASP A 140 -15.59 9.39 19.29
C ASP A 140 -14.71 10.20 18.32
N ILE A 141 -15.08 10.22 17.04
CA ILE A 141 -14.40 11.01 15.99
C ILE A 141 -14.57 12.50 16.28
N GLU A 142 -15.78 12.94 16.55
CA GLU A 142 -16.08 14.33 16.90
C GLU A 142 -15.39 14.78 18.18
N ALA A 143 -15.23 13.88 19.13
CA ALA A 143 -14.46 14.11 20.35
C ALA A 143 -12.93 14.11 20.15
N GLY A 144 -12.45 13.87 18.92
CA GLY A 144 -11.02 13.89 18.56
C GLY A 144 -10.22 12.64 18.96
N LYS A 145 -10.88 11.57 19.41
CA LYS A 145 -10.22 10.34 19.89
C LYS A 145 -9.26 9.71 18.85
N TYR A 146 -9.54 9.89 17.58
CA TYR A 146 -8.78 9.30 16.47
C TYR A 146 -7.99 10.33 15.65
N ALA A 147 -7.87 11.57 16.13
CA ALA A 147 -7.28 12.67 15.37
C ALA A 147 -5.86 12.39 14.86
N GLU A 148 -5.00 11.74 15.69
CA GLU A 148 -3.65 11.38 15.27
C GLU A 148 -3.66 10.32 14.16
N ARG A 149 -4.50 9.28 14.29
CA ARG A 149 -4.61 8.22 13.29
C ARG A 149 -5.04 8.79 11.94
N SER A 150 -6.11 9.58 11.93
CA SER A 150 -6.60 10.26 10.72
C SER A 150 -5.54 11.18 10.12
N ARG A 151 -4.75 11.88 10.96
CA ARG A 151 -3.67 12.74 10.49
C ARG A 151 -2.58 11.97 9.74
N ILE A 152 -2.20 10.78 10.23
CA ILE A 152 -1.18 9.94 9.57
C ILE A 152 -1.68 9.51 8.18
N ILE A 153 -2.91 9.02 8.10
CA ILE A 153 -3.51 8.60 6.81
C ILE A 153 -3.64 9.80 5.86
N SER A 154 -4.12 10.94 6.37
CA SER A 154 -4.22 12.17 5.58
C SER A 154 -2.85 12.62 5.04
N THR A 155 -1.80 12.51 5.85
CA THR A 155 -0.43 12.83 5.41
C THR A 155 0.02 11.94 4.25
N LEU A 156 -0.22 10.63 4.33
CA LEU A 156 0.09 9.70 3.25
C LEU A 156 -0.70 10.00 1.97
N ILE A 157 -1.99 10.34 2.09
CA ILE A 157 -2.82 10.74 0.96
C ILE A 157 -2.26 11.99 0.28
N HIS A 158 -1.94 13.03 1.07
CA HIS A 158 -1.39 14.28 0.56
C HIS A 158 -0.03 14.06 -0.10
N LEU A 159 0.86 13.29 0.55
CA LEU A 159 2.16 12.95 0.00
C LEU A 159 2.02 12.27 -1.35
N ARG A 160 1.19 11.23 -1.48
CA ARG A 160 0.97 10.55 -2.76
C ARG A 160 0.40 11.47 -3.84
N ARG A 161 -0.44 12.44 -3.46
CA ARG A 161 -0.99 13.43 -4.42
C ARG A 161 0.06 14.40 -4.91
N GLN A 162 0.96 14.86 -4.04
CA GLN A 162 1.98 15.86 -4.32
C GLN A 162 3.24 15.28 -4.94
N GLU A 163 3.55 14.00 -4.65
CA GLU A 163 4.74 13.30 -5.15
C GLU A 163 4.39 12.34 -6.29
N PRO A 164 4.60 12.77 -7.56
CA PRO A 164 4.25 11.94 -8.72
C PRO A 164 5.00 10.60 -8.75
N LEU A 165 6.25 10.56 -8.27
CA LEU A 165 7.06 9.34 -8.26
C LEU A 165 6.44 8.22 -7.42
N LEU A 166 5.70 8.54 -6.35
CA LEU A 166 5.00 7.49 -5.57
C LEU A 166 3.93 6.75 -6.39
N LYS A 167 3.44 7.35 -7.48
CA LYS A 167 2.48 6.71 -8.39
C LYS A 167 3.17 5.92 -9.51
N SER A 168 4.49 6.06 -9.64
CA SER A 168 5.24 5.41 -10.70
C SER A 168 5.04 3.90 -10.71
N ARG A 169 4.91 3.36 -11.91
CA ARG A 169 4.92 1.91 -12.16
C ARG A 169 6.32 1.32 -12.10
N ASN A 170 7.34 2.17 -12.30
CA ASN A 170 8.73 1.75 -12.31
C ASN A 170 9.28 1.76 -10.89
N PHE A 171 9.49 0.60 -10.33
CA PHE A 171 10.12 0.42 -9.02
C PHE A 171 11.03 -0.81 -9.02
N HIS A 172 12.02 -0.78 -8.16
CA HIS A 172 12.91 -1.90 -7.92
C HIS A 172 13.32 -1.95 -6.44
N PHE A 173 13.86 -3.07 -6.04
CA PHE A 173 14.34 -3.34 -4.68
C PHE A 173 15.88 -3.34 -4.68
N PRO A 174 16.53 -2.24 -4.21
CA PRO A 174 17.97 -2.16 -4.10
C PRO A 174 18.43 -2.84 -2.83
N ASN A 175 19.04 -3.88 -2.71
CA ASN A 175 19.41 -4.64 -1.50
C ASN A 175 20.44 -3.94 -0.57
N ASP A 176 20.34 -2.62 -0.39
CA ASP A 176 21.29 -1.86 0.44
C ASP A 176 21.24 -2.25 1.92
N TYR A 177 20.10 -2.78 2.37
CA TYR A 177 19.85 -3.22 3.74
C TYR A 177 19.76 -4.75 3.86
N ALA A 178 20.42 -5.49 2.98
CA ALA A 178 20.42 -6.97 2.99
C ALA A 178 20.99 -7.61 4.28
N ALA A 179 21.79 -6.85 5.05
CA ALA A 179 22.24 -7.28 6.36
C ALA A 179 21.09 -7.43 7.39
N TYR A 180 20.01 -6.73 7.18
CA TYR A 180 18.79 -6.80 7.99
C TYR A 180 17.76 -7.69 7.31
N ARG A 181 17.25 -8.65 8.03
CA ARG A 181 16.34 -9.65 7.44
C ARG A 181 14.99 -9.10 7.00
N ARG A 182 14.52 -8.04 7.64
CA ARG A 182 13.15 -7.53 7.50
C ARG A 182 13.11 -6.01 7.39
N VAL A 183 13.88 -5.46 6.47
CA VAL A 183 13.81 -4.04 6.08
C VAL A 183 13.26 -3.96 4.67
N ILE A 184 12.05 -3.46 4.52
CA ILE A 184 11.49 -3.19 3.21
C ILE A 184 12.15 -1.95 2.65
N GLN A 185 12.81 -2.10 1.50
CA GLN A 185 13.37 -1.00 0.73
C GLN A 185 12.93 -1.13 -0.72
N PHE A 186 12.37 -0.07 -1.28
CA PHE A 186 12.17 0.01 -2.72
C PHE A 186 12.30 1.45 -3.21
N GLN A 187 12.70 1.60 -4.46
CA GLN A 187 12.92 2.89 -5.13
C GLN A 187 11.96 3.03 -6.29
N LYS A 188 11.32 4.19 -6.39
CA LYS A 188 10.38 4.60 -7.45
C LYS A 188 11.13 5.49 -8.43
N VAL A 189 11.30 5.04 -9.66
CA VAL A 189 12.21 5.65 -10.64
C VAL A 189 11.48 5.92 -11.96
N ASP A 190 11.26 7.20 -12.30
CA ASP A 190 10.76 7.61 -13.62
C ASP A 190 11.70 8.62 -14.29
N PHE A 191 12.55 9.28 -13.50
CA PHE A 191 13.47 10.30 -13.98
C PHE A 191 14.92 9.87 -13.79
N PRO A 192 15.82 10.22 -14.70
CA PRO A 192 17.23 9.82 -14.61
C PRO A 192 17.93 10.48 -13.41
N ASP A 193 17.47 11.67 -12.99
CA ASP A 193 18.17 12.53 -12.03
C ASP A 193 17.66 12.41 -10.60
N CYS A 194 16.57 11.72 -10.38
CA CYS A 194 16.01 11.54 -9.04
C CYS A 194 15.14 10.28 -8.91
N TYR A 195 15.00 9.84 -7.67
CA TYR A 195 14.09 8.76 -7.29
C TYR A 195 13.49 9.02 -5.92
N VAL A 196 12.37 8.38 -5.63
CA VAL A 196 11.82 8.32 -4.28
C VAL A 196 12.12 6.95 -3.69
N GLU A 197 12.72 6.96 -2.52
CA GLU A 197 13.01 5.77 -1.74
C GLU A 197 12.01 5.62 -0.61
N VAL A 198 11.53 4.41 -0.42
CA VAL A 198 10.69 4.00 0.70
C VAL A 198 11.45 2.97 1.52
N LEU A 199 11.66 3.27 2.79
CA LEU A 199 12.26 2.40 3.79
C LEU A 199 11.29 2.14 4.91
N ILE A 200 11.13 0.87 5.30
CA ILE A 200 10.30 0.48 6.44
C ILE A 200 11.06 -0.58 7.24
N ASN A 201 11.33 -0.26 8.49
CA ASN A 201 11.96 -1.20 9.40
C ASN A 201 10.92 -2.13 10.01
N CYS A 202 10.90 -3.39 9.60
CA CYS A 202 10.05 -4.44 10.15
C CYS A 202 10.78 -5.37 11.13
N CYS A 203 12.03 -4.99 11.54
CA CYS A 203 12.79 -5.66 12.58
C CYS A 203 12.41 -5.15 13.96
N GLU A 204 12.78 -5.89 15.00
CA GLU A 204 12.75 -5.40 16.38
C GLU A 204 13.97 -4.51 16.70
N GLU A 205 15.08 -4.71 16.00
CA GLU A 205 16.30 -3.93 16.09
C GLU A 205 16.24 -2.63 15.27
N ASP A 206 17.00 -1.64 15.71
CA ASP A 206 17.14 -0.37 15.02
C ASP A 206 18.04 -0.51 13.78
N VAL A 207 17.76 0.28 12.75
CA VAL A 207 18.46 0.25 11.46
C VAL A 207 19.16 1.58 11.21
N GLU A 208 20.46 1.55 11.03
CA GLU A 208 21.23 2.72 10.59
C GLU A 208 20.93 3.03 9.13
N VAL A 209 20.54 4.26 8.85
CA VAL A 209 20.21 4.75 7.51
C VAL A 209 21.17 5.83 7.10
N VAL A 210 21.78 5.71 5.92
CA VAL A 210 22.64 6.77 5.37
C VAL A 210 21.83 8.07 5.24
N PRO A 211 22.25 9.17 5.91
CA PRO A 211 21.53 10.44 5.84
C PRO A 211 21.73 11.09 4.47
N GLN A 212 20.71 11.02 3.62
CA GLN A 212 20.76 11.59 2.27
C GLN A 212 19.35 11.96 1.77
N GLY A 213 19.29 12.91 0.86
CA GLY A 213 18.05 13.32 0.20
C GLY A 213 17.14 14.21 1.04
N GLU A 214 16.02 14.54 0.47
CA GLU A 214 14.95 15.33 1.08
C GLU A 214 13.93 14.39 1.72
N ILE A 215 13.72 14.52 3.03
CA ILE A 215 12.73 13.74 3.75
C ILE A 215 11.33 14.24 3.37
N LEU A 216 10.52 13.36 2.84
CA LEU A 216 9.13 13.61 2.45
C LEU A 216 8.14 13.15 3.54
N LEU A 217 8.47 12.08 4.23
CA LEU A 217 7.73 11.56 5.38
C LEU A 217 8.67 10.77 6.27
N GLU A 218 8.57 10.99 7.57
CA GLU A 218 9.26 10.18 8.56
C GLU A 218 8.34 9.82 9.73
N ARG A 219 8.57 8.65 10.27
CA ARG A 219 7.98 8.17 11.52
C ARG A 219 8.97 7.23 12.20
N HIS A 220 9.22 7.44 13.49
CA HIS A 220 10.23 6.67 14.23
C HIS A 220 11.61 6.69 13.55
N TYR A 221 12.03 7.85 13.04
CA TYR A 221 13.34 8.11 12.47
C TYR A 221 14.01 9.24 13.27
N ILE A 222 15.15 8.95 13.88
CA ILE A 222 15.88 9.86 14.78
C ILE A 222 17.36 9.69 14.53
N ASP A 223 18.08 10.79 14.33
CA ASP A 223 19.55 10.83 14.19
C ASP A 223 20.11 9.76 13.22
N SER A 224 19.51 9.66 12.04
CA SER A 224 19.86 8.66 11.01
C SER A 224 19.57 7.21 11.40
N THR A 225 18.76 6.98 12.42
CA THR A 225 18.36 5.67 12.87
C THR A 225 16.86 5.47 12.66
N LEU A 226 16.49 4.42 11.94
CA LEU A 226 15.12 4.02 11.73
C LEU A 226 14.74 2.96 12.78
N LEU A 227 13.97 3.37 13.78
CA LEU A 227 13.56 2.51 14.89
C LEU A 227 12.59 1.42 14.41
N SER A 228 12.28 0.45 15.24
CA SER A 228 11.30 -0.61 14.94
C SER A 228 9.96 -0.03 14.48
N ASN A 229 9.40 -0.59 13.42
CA ASN A 229 8.20 -0.10 12.71
C ASN A 229 8.32 1.34 12.17
N GLY A 230 9.55 1.85 12.06
CA GLY A 230 9.84 3.15 11.48
C GLY A 230 9.57 3.18 9.97
N ILE A 231 9.16 4.35 9.49
CA ILE A 231 8.88 4.63 8.08
C ILE A 231 9.71 5.84 7.68
N LEU A 232 10.45 5.73 6.57
CA LEU A 232 11.14 6.85 5.94
C LEU A 232 10.85 6.85 4.45
N ILE A 233 10.28 7.95 3.97
CA ILE A 233 10.09 8.20 2.53
C ILE A 233 10.87 9.45 2.19
N ARG A 234 11.78 9.35 1.23
CA ARG A 234 12.67 10.45 0.86
C ARG A 234 12.89 10.55 -0.64
N ARG A 235 13.12 11.75 -1.12
CA ARG A 235 13.53 12.03 -2.50
C ARG A 235 15.05 12.18 -2.56
N ILE A 236 15.68 11.42 -3.42
CA ILE A 236 17.12 11.45 -3.63
C ILE A 236 17.40 11.97 -5.04
N ARG A 237 18.31 12.94 -5.14
CA ARG A 237 18.85 13.45 -6.40
C ARG A 237 20.20 12.77 -6.65
N LYS A 238 20.41 12.31 -7.89
CA LYS A 238 21.67 11.71 -8.33
C LYS A 238 22.70 12.77 -8.69
#